data_8e63e70c3f251cbcf736f53d5761729b
#
_entry.id   8e63e70c3f251cbcf736f53d5761729b
#
_cell.length_a   1.000
_cell.length_b   1.000
_cell.length_c   1.000
_cell.angle_alpha   90.00
_cell.angle_beta   90.00
_cell.angle_gamma   90.00
#
_symmetry.space_group_name_H-M   'P 1'
#
loop_
_entity.id
_entity.type
_entity.pdbx_description
1 polymer ?
#
loop_
_entity_poly.entity_id
_entity_poly.type
_entity_poly.pdbx_seq_one_letter_code
_entity_poly.pdbx_strand_id
1 'polypeptide(L)'
;KGKNYGWPVYEGNHLNAASPIPSLLAGTVHAPPIYEYHHSLGQAIIGGFVYRGSRFASLFGRYVYGDYESGSLWSLDSNGQNNTDLANASGPSSFGEDNDGELYVVTLGGAVFGFKPTGGGGGGSQPTLLSQTHLFANLANLTPASGLIEYDLNLPFWSDGAIKRRWVGIPQNATVTFSATGGWVFPIGTIIVKHFEMELTEGDPN
;
A
#
# COMPACT_ATOMS: atom_id res chain seq x y z
N LYS A 1 1.81 23.83 -3.74
CA LYS A 1 1.61 24.83 -2.69
C LYS A 1 1.50 26.19 -3.35
N GLY A 2 0.47 27.02 -2.94
CA GLY A 2 0.26 28.36 -3.47
C GLY A 2 -0.42 28.46 -4.85
N LYS A 3 -0.96 27.36 -5.39
CA LYS A 3 -1.76 27.40 -6.61
C LYS A 3 -3.22 27.74 -6.31
N ASN A 4 -3.85 28.50 -7.22
CA ASN A 4 -5.28 28.67 -7.27
C ASN A 4 -5.89 27.50 -8.03
N TYR A 5 -6.84 26.78 -7.45
CA TYR A 5 -7.52 25.64 -8.08
C TYR A 5 -8.91 25.99 -8.61
N GLY A 6 -9.28 27.27 -8.59
CA GLY A 6 -10.43 27.79 -9.29
C GLY A 6 -11.73 27.90 -8.50
N TRP A 7 -11.91 27.13 -7.43
CA TRP A 7 -13.14 27.19 -6.62
C TRP A 7 -13.33 28.59 -5.98
N PRO A 8 -14.56 29.12 -5.96
CA PRO A 8 -15.84 28.57 -6.46
C PRO A 8 -16.20 29.00 -7.90
N VAL A 9 -15.31 29.63 -8.64
CA VAL A 9 -15.54 30.09 -10.02
C VAL A 9 -15.56 28.91 -10.99
N TYR A 10 -14.68 27.94 -10.74
CA TYR A 10 -14.60 26.70 -11.52
C TYR A 10 -14.93 25.50 -10.63
N GLU A 11 -15.66 24.57 -11.21
CA GLU A 11 -15.86 23.23 -10.71
C GLU A 11 -15.23 22.26 -11.74
N GLY A 12 -14.11 21.63 -11.37
CA GLY A 12 -13.28 20.91 -12.32
C GLY A 12 -12.75 21.87 -13.43
N ASN A 13 -12.98 21.53 -14.69
CA ASN A 13 -12.64 22.34 -15.85
C ASN A 13 -13.81 23.24 -16.32
N HIS A 14 -14.92 23.24 -15.62
CA HIS A 14 -16.14 23.94 -16.01
C HIS A 14 -16.39 25.18 -15.15
N LEU A 15 -16.96 26.22 -15.76
CA LEU A 15 -17.45 27.37 -15.03
C LEU A 15 -18.62 26.94 -14.12
N ASN A 16 -18.53 27.26 -12.85
CA ASN A 16 -19.62 27.03 -11.91
C ASN A 16 -20.70 28.10 -12.09
N ALA A 17 -21.79 27.72 -12.75
CA ALA A 17 -22.92 28.62 -13.02
C ALA A 17 -23.62 29.14 -11.74
N ALA A 18 -23.50 28.41 -10.64
CA ALA A 18 -24.04 28.78 -9.34
C ALA A 18 -23.08 29.63 -8.49
N SER A 19 -21.89 29.97 -9.01
CA SER A 19 -20.90 30.76 -8.26
C SER A 19 -21.47 32.17 -7.96
N PRO A 20 -21.48 32.59 -6.70
CA PRO A 20 -21.86 33.97 -6.33
C PRO A 20 -20.79 35.01 -6.70
N ILE A 21 -19.64 34.54 -7.19
CA ILE A 21 -18.51 35.42 -7.52
C ILE A 21 -18.62 35.85 -8.99
N PRO A 22 -18.61 37.17 -9.27
CA PRO A 22 -18.74 37.68 -10.62
C PRO A 22 -17.64 37.15 -11.54
N SER A 23 -17.94 37.04 -12.82
CA SER A 23 -17.06 36.61 -13.90
C SER A 23 -15.72 37.36 -14.02
N LEU A 24 -15.53 38.43 -13.29
CA LEU A 24 -14.28 39.18 -13.16
C LEU A 24 -13.08 38.34 -12.71
N LEU A 25 -13.32 37.21 -12.01
CA LEU A 25 -12.29 36.27 -11.61
C LEU A 25 -12.17 35.09 -12.58
N ALA A 26 -13.07 34.96 -13.56
CA ALA A 26 -13.00 33.91 -14.57
C ALA A 26 -11.73 33.99 -15.45
N GLY A 27 -11.07 35.15 -15.46
CA GLY A 27 -9.80 35.35 -16.16
C GLY A 27 -8.56 35.10 -15.29
N THR A 28 -8.70 34.75 -14.01
CA THR A 28 -7.54 34.43 -13.18
C THR A 28 -6.97 33.07 -13.55
N VAL A 29 -5.66 33.01 -13.71
CA VAL A 29 -4.95 31.76 -13.99
C VAL A 29 -5.17 30.82 -12.82
N HIS A 30 -5.81 29.69 -13.05
CA HIS A 30 -5.97 28.61 -12.10
C HIS A 30 -5.30 27.33 -12.59
N ALA A 31 -4.98 26.45 -11.69
CA ALA A 31 -4.47 25.12 -12.00
C ALA A 31 -5.65 24.16 -12.20
N PRO A 32 -5.93 23.69 -13.44
CA PRO A 32 -7.02 22.75 -13.65
C PRO A 32 -6.70 21.42 -12.98
N PRO A 33 -7.74 20.59 -12.69
CA PRO A 33 -7.54 19.23 -12.20
C PRO A 33 -6.86 18.38 -13.29
N ILE A 34 -6.14 17.36 -12.89
CA ILE A 34 -5.57 16.37 -13.82
C ILE A 34 -6.60 15.31 -14.24
N TYR A 35 -7.71 15.21 -13.48
CA TYR A 35 -8.84 14.32 -13.76
C TYR A 35 -10.11 14.90 -13.16
N GLU A 36 -11.24 14.67 -13.81
CA GLU A 36 -12.57 14.99 -13.34
C GLU A 36 -13.54 13.87 -13.73
N TYR A 37 -14.63 13.74 -13.00
CA TYR A 37 -15.72 12.83 -13.33
C TYR A 37 -17.07 13.52 -13.16
N HIS A 38 -18.05 13.03 -13.91
CA HIS A 38 -19.40 13.58 -13.89
C HIS A 38 -20.17 13.15 -12.62
N HIS A 39 -21.06 14.00 -12.14
CA HIS A 39 -21.89 13.75 -10.94
C HIS A 39 -22.73 12.44 -11.00
N SER A 40 -22.90 11.82 -12.15
CA SER A 40 -23.51 10.50 -12.26
C SER A 40 -22.64 9.36 -11.70
N LEU A 41 -21.35 9.59 -11.53
CA LEU A 41 -20.39 8.62 -10.96
C LEU A 41 -20.13 8.83 -9.47
N GLY A 42 -20.32 10.05 -8.97
CA GLY A 42 -20.13 10.42 -7.59
C GLY A 42 -20.28 11.93 -7.40
N GLN A 43 -20.39 12.40 -6.17
CA GLN A 43 -20.75 13.78 -5.88
C GLN A 43 -19.82 14.47 -4.87
N ALA A 44 -19.03 13.68 -4.13
CA ALA A 44 -18.20 14.20 -3.06
C ALA A 44 -16.87 13.46 -3.00
N ILE A 45 -15.89 14.02 -3.71
CA ILE A 45 -14.55 13.43 -3.79
C ILE A 45 -13.84 13.50 -2.46
N ILE A 46 -13.27 12.36 -2.05
CA ILE A 46 -12.41 12.23 -0.88
C ILE A 46 -10.99 12.00 -1.37
N GLY A 47 -10.11 12.91 -1.00
CA GLY A 47 -8.69 12.79 -1.31
C GLY A 47 -8.03 11.67 -0.53
N GLY A 48 -6.94 11.16 -1.06
CA GLY A 48 -6.20 10.00 -0.59
C GLY A 48 -4.70 10.19 -0.72
N PHE A 49 -4.04 9.16 -1.16
CA PHE A 49 -2.58 9.08 -1.20
C PHE A 49 -2.06 8.54 -2.51
N VAL A 50 -0.82 8.89 -2.84
CA VAL A 50 -0.07 8.16 -3.86
C VAL A 50 0.46 6.89 -3.20
N TYR A 51 -0.01 5.73 -3.66
CA TYR A 51 0.36 4.44 -3.07
C TYR A 51 1.86 4.19 -3.17
N ARG A 52 2.48 3.84 -2.04
CA ARG A 52 3.91 3.55 -1.89
C ARG A 52 4.19 2.19 -1.26
N GLY A 53 3.14 1.46 -0.89
CA GLY A 53 3.25 0.13 -0.31
C GLY A 53 3.80 -0.92 -1.28
N SER A 54 4.02 -2.10 -0.77
CA SER A 54 4.61 -3.22 -1.51
C SER A 54 3.61 -4.32 -1.87
N ARG A 55 2.42 -4.33 -1.23
CA ARG A 55 1.42 -5.40 -1.43
C ARG A 55 0.79 -5.39 -2.81
N PHE A 56 0.68 -4.22 -3.43
CA PHE A 56 0.01 -4.04 -4.72
C PHE A 56 0.93 -3.36 -5.73
N ALA A 57 1.77 -4.15 -6.40
CA ALA A 57 2.72 -3.63 -7.39
C ALA A 57 2.04 -2.82 -8.49
N SER A 58 0.81 -3.19 -8.88
CA SER A 58 0.01 -2.47 -9.89
C SER A 58 -0.48 -1.10 -9.44
N LEU A 59 -0.53 -0.84 -8.13
CA LEU A 59 -0.91 0.45 -7.57
C LEU A 59 0.28 1.36 -7.29
N PHE A 60 1.51 0.85 -7.30
CA PHE A 60 2.69 1.65 -6.95
C PHE A 60 2.80 2.90 -7.84
N GLY A 61 2.85 4.06 -7.20
CA GLY A 61 2.89 5.36 -7.88
C GLY A 61 1.54 5.91 -8.34
N ARG A 62 0.45 5.16 -8.20
CA ARG A 62 -0.90 5.63 -8.52
C ARG A 62 -1.51 6.40 -7.34
N TYR A 63 -2.30 7.42 -7.65
CA TYR A 63 -3.08 8.15 -6.66
C TYR A 63 -4.39 7.41 -6.36
N VAL A 64 -4.59 7.01 -5.12
CA VAL A 64 -5.82 6.34 -4.65
C VAL A 64 -6.73 7.36 -4.01
N TYR A 65 -8.01 7.37 -4.40
CA TYR A 65 -9.02 8.31 -3.92
C TYR A 65 -10.41 7.66 -3.94
N GLY A 66 -11.40 8.33 -3.42
CA GLY A 66 -12.76 7.83 -3.38
C GLY A 66 -13.83 8.90 -3.52
N ASP A 67 -15.07 8.48 -3.54
CA ASP A 67 -16.24 9.35 -3.49
C ASP A 67 -17.16 8.93 -2.34
N TYR A 68 -17.53 9.88 -1.52
CA TYR A 68 -18.34 9.63 -0.31
C TYR A 68 -19.74 9.11 -0.64
N GLU A 69 -20.40 9.69 -1.63
CA GLU A 69 -21.81 9.37 -1.95
C GLU A 69 -21.93 8.03 -2.68
N SER A 70 -21.11 7.78 -3.68
CA SER A 70 -21.14 6.51 -4.43
C SER A 70 -20.45 5.37 -3.68
N GLY A 71 -19.56 5.69 -2.76
CA GLY A 71 -18.71 4.71 -2.08
C GLY A 71 -17.59 4.15 -2.95
N SER A 72 -17.47 4.60 -4.17
CA SER A 72 -16.46 4.10 -5.11
C SER A 72 -15.06 4.53 -4.72
N LEU A 73 -14.11 3.59 -4.86
CA LEU A 73 -12.70 3.82 -4.66
C LEU A 73 -11.97 3.58 -5.98
N TRP A 74 -11.13 4.52 -6.38
CA TRP A 74 -10.41 4.50 -7.65
C TRP A 74 -8.92 4.70 -7.46
N SER A 75 -8.18 4.37 -8.50
CA SER A 75 -6.79 4.77 -8.65
C SER A 75 -6.55 5.46 -9.98
N LEU A 76 -5.69 6.47 -9.97
CA LEU A 76 -5.34 7.32 -11.10
C LEU A 76 -3.82 7.29 -11.30
N ASP A 77 -3.35 7.23 -12.54
CA ASP A 77 -1.91 7.38 -12.79
C ASP A 77 -1.44 8.84 -12.66
N SER A 78 -0.13 9.06 -12.67
CA SER A 78 0.47 10.38 -12.46
C SER A 78 0.12 11.41 -13.55
N ASN A 79 -0.40 10.94 -14.69
CA ASN A 79 -0.76 11.78 -15.85
C ASN A 79 -2.25 12.11 -15.88
N GLY A 80 -3.02 11.65 -14.89
CA GLY A 80 -4.46 11.82 -14.89
C GLY A 80 -5.19 10.89 -15.87
N GLN A 81 -4.54 9.84 -16.30
CA GLN A 81 -5.11 8.84 -17.20
C GLN A 81 -5.39 7.53 -16.46
N ASN A 82 -6.02 6.58 -17.14
CA ASN A 82 -6.22 5.24 -16.64
C ASN A 82 -6.84 5.21 -15.23
N ASN A 83 -7.96 5.94 -15.05
CA ASN A 83 -8.77 5.80 -13.86
C ASN A 83 -9.31 4.36 -13.77
N THR A 84 -9.03 3.69 -12.67
CA THR A 84 -9.34 2.26 -12.50
C THR A 84 -10.12 2.05 -11.21
N ASP A 85 -11.23 1.32 -11.33
CA ASP A 85 -11.99 0.90 -10.16
C ASP A 85 -11.17 -0.06 -9.28
N LEU A 86 -11.17 0.18 -7.99
CA LEU A 86 -10.47 -0.65 -7.01
C LEU A 86 -11.44 -1.45 -6.13
N ALA A 87 -12.39 -0.77 -5.54
CA ALA A 87 -13.30 -1.34 -4.55
C ALA A 87 -14.49 -0.41 -4.32
N ASN A 88 -15.35 -0.81 -3.39
CA ASN A 88 -16.41 0.04 -2.85
C ASN A 88 -16.37 -0.01 -1.33
N ALA A 89 -16.53 1.15 -0.69
CA ALA A 89 -16.66 1.30 0.76
C ALA A 89 -17.83 2.25 1.05
N SER A 90 -18.73 1.88 1.95
CA SER A 90 -19.86 2.74 2.28
C SER A 90 -19.43 3.98 3.04
N GLY A 91 -19.59 5.16 2.45
CA GLY A 91 -19.29 6.47 3.04
C GLY A 91 -17.80 6.66 3.41
N PRO A 92 -16.86 6.50 2.46
CA PRO A 92 -15.45 6.80 2.74
C PRO A 92 -15.31 8.27 3.13
N SER A 93 -14.63 8.54 4.23
CA SER A 93 -14.48 9.90 4.77
C SER A 93 -13.04 10.35 4.81
N SER A 94 -12.09 9.43 4.78
CA SER A 94 -10.66 9.71 4.80
C SER A 94 -9.86 8.48 4.38
N PHE A 95 -8.57 8.70 4.16
CA PHE A 95 -7.56 7.66 3.96
C PHE A 95 -6.45 7.82 4.97
N GLY A 96 -5.76 6.73 5.26
CA GLY A 96 -4.55 6.68 6.07
C GLY A 96 -3.49 5.83 5.40
N GLU A 97 -2.25 6.03 5.82
CA GLU A 97 -1.08 5.29 5.35
C GLU A 97 -0.30 4.79 6.56
N ASP A 98 0.13 3.54 6.55
CA ASP A 98 1.01 3.00 7.58
C ASP A 98 2.49 3.24 7.24
N ASN A 99 3.38 2.81 8.13
CA ASN A 99 4.82 2.98 7.95
C ASN A 99 5.40 2.18 6.78
N ASP A 100 4.65 1.20 6.27
CA ASP A 100 5.03 0.39 5.11
C ASP A 100 4.48 0.96 3.80
N GLY A 101 3.77 2.09 3.86
CA GLY A 101 3.11 2.73 2.72
C GLY A 101 1.83 2.03 2.26
N GLU A 102 1.26 1.16 3.10
CA GLU A 102 0.00 0.50 2.82
C GLU A 102 -1.17 1.41 3.18
N LEU A 103 -2.18 1.43 2.32
CA LEU A 103 -3.31 2.34 2.48
C LEU A 103 -4.50 1.72 3.19
N TYR A 104 -5.17 2.55 3.93
CA TYR A 104 -6.42 2.26 4.64
C TYR A 104 -7.49 3.29 4.27
N VAL A 105 -8.73 2.83 4.21
CA VAL A 105 -9.92 3.67 4.01
C VAL A 105 -10.66 3.76 5.34
N VAL A 106 -10.95 4.98 5.75
CA VAL A 106 -11.77 5.25 6.93
C VAL A 106 -13.16 5.65 6.45
N THR A 107 -14.20 5.10 7.06
CA THR A 107 -15.58 5.43 6.73
C THR A 107 -16.24 6.24 7.84
N LEU A 108 -17.24 7.04 7.48
CA LEU A 108 -17.98 7.84 8.46
C LEU A 108 -18.74 6.95 9.49
N GLY A 109 -19.04 5.69 9.12
CA GLY A 109 -19.58 4.69 10.02
C GLY A 109 -18.61 4.15 11.07
N GLY A 110 -17.36 4.65 11.12
CA GLY A 110 -16.35 4.30 12.12
C GLY A 110 -15.53 3.05 11.80
N ALA A 111 -15.64 2.50 10.59
CA ALA A 111 -14.82 1.37 10.18
C ALA A 111 -13.52 1.81 9.49
N VAL A 112 -12.47 1.00 9.62
CA VAL A 112 -11.20 1.14 8.91
C VAL A 112 -10.97 -0.12 8.09
N PHE A 113 -10.78 0.03 6.79
CA PHE A 113 -10.57 -1.07 5.85
C PHE A 113 -9.17 -0.97 5.23
N GLY A 114 -8.45 -2.09 5.19
CA GLY A 114 -7.27 -2.25 4.34
C GLY A 114 -7.67 -2.83 2.99
N PHE A 115 -6.92 -2.52 1.95
CA PHE A 115 -7.09 -3.14 0.64
C PHE A 115 -6.67 -4.61 0.68
N LYS A 116 -7.41 -5.46 -0.04
CA LYS A 116 -7.07 -6.86 -0.26
C LYS A 116 -6.91 -7.12 -1.76
N PRO A 117 -5.95 -7.94 -2.18
CA PRO A 117 -5.85 -8.32 -3.58
C PRO A 117 -7.12 -9.04 -4.05
N THR A 118 -7.78 -8.51 -5.08
CA THR A 118 -8.87 -9.22 -5.77
C THR A 118 -8.31 -9.94 -6.98
N GLY A 119 -8.10 -11.25 -6.85
CA GLY A 119 -7.96 -12.17 -7.98
C GLY A 119 -6.78 -11.93 -8.90
N GLY A 120 -5.71 -12.61 -8.62
CA GLY A 120 -4.56 -12.80 -9.52
C GLY A 120 -3.55 -13.69 -8.82
N GLY A 121 -3.70 -15.00 -8.91
CA GLY A 121 -2.73 -16.00 -8.47
C GLY A 121 -2.34 -15.91 -6.99
N GLY A 122 -3.12 -16.51 -6.11
CA GLY A 122 -2.75 -16.68 -4.70
C GLY A 122 -3.64 -15.98 -3.68
N GLY A 123 -4.95 -15.84 -3.95
CA GLY A 123 -5.94 -15.44 -2.95
C GLY A 123 -6.33 -16.56 -1.99
N GLY A 124 -5.37 -17.26 -1.43
CA GLY A 124 -5.55 -18.02 -0.20
C GLY A 124 -5.60 -17.03 0.97
N SER A 125 -6.46 -17.29 1.97
CA SER A 125 -6.35 -16.61 3.26
C SER A 125 -4.87 -16.57 3.65
N GLN A 126 -4.42 -15.45 4.23
CA GLN A 126 -3.06 -15.37 4.77
C GLN A 126 -2.81 -16.66 5.57
N PRO A 127 -1.71 -17.35 5.31
CA PRO A 127 -1.43 -18.60 6.01
C PRO A 127 -1.39 -18.32 7.51
N THR A 128 -2.26 -18.98 8.26
CA THR A 128 -2.34 -18.85 9.73
C THR A 128 -1.36 -19.78 10.43
N LEU A 129 -0.82 -20.74 9.67
CA LEU A 129 0.16 -21.70 10.14
C LEU A 129 1.42 -21.62 9.27
N LEU A 130 2.58 -21.80 9.89
CA LEU A 130 3.86 -21.81 9.17
C LEU A 130 3.91 -22.92 8.11
N SER A 131 3.25 -24.05 8.37
CA SER A 131 3.13 -25.16 7.38
C SER A 131 2.45 -24.76 6.07
N GLN A 132 1.55 -23.79 6.12
CA GLN A 132 0.82 -23.33 4.95
C GLN A 132 1.62 -22.35 4.08
N THR A 133 2.75 -21.85 4.59
CA THR A 133 3.62 -20.93 3.84
C THR A 133 4.49 -21.62 2.82
N HIS A 134 4.69 -22.94 2.96
CA HIS A 134 5.64 -23.74 2.16
C HIS A 134 7.09 -23.23 2.16
N LEU A 135 7.45 -22.38 3.13
CA LEU A 135 8.80 -21.82 3.26
C LEU A 135 9.83 -22.88 3.73
N PHE A 136 9.37 -23.90 4.42
CA PHE A 136 10.21 -24.97 4.95
C PHE A 136 9.76 -26.32 4.40
N ALA A 137 10.74 -27.10 3.94
CA ALA A 137 10.54 -28.49 3.52
C ALA A 137 10.30 -29.40 4.73
N ASN A 138 10.88 -29.05 5.88
CA ASN A 138 10.65 -29.73 7.16
C ASN A 138 10.58 -28.68 8.28
N LEU A 139 9.45 -28.65 8.97
CA LEU A 139 9.21 -27.68 10.05
C LEU A 139 9.84 -28.07 11.38
N ALA A 140 10.05 -29.37 11.64
CA ALA A 140 10.59 -29.81 12.93
C ALA A 140 12.05 -29.35 13.15
N ASN A 141 12.79 -29.17 12.08
CA ASN A 141 14.18 -28.69 12.12
C ASN A 141 14.40 -27.43 11.28
N LEU A 142 13.32 -26.81 10.78
CA LEU A 142 13.35 -25.62 9.94
C LEU A 142 14.26 -25.77 8.69
N THR A 143 14.24 -26.95 8.05
CA THR A 143 14.94 -27.15 6.78
C THR A 143 14.27 -26.27 5.71
N PRO A 144 14.98 -25.29 5.11
CA PRO A 144 14.38 -24.38 4.15
C PRO A 144 13.93 -25.10 2.88
N ALA A 145 12.85 -24.64 2.27
CA ALA A 145 12.46 -25.02 0.93
C ALA A 145 13.47 -24.48 -0.11
N SER A 146 13.44 -25.07 -1.32
CA SER A 146 14.29 -24.60 -2.41
C SER A 146 14.07 -23.11 -2.70
N GLY A 147 15.16 -22.34 -2.77
CA GLY A 147 15.13 -20.89 -3.00
C GLY A 147 15.07 -20.03 -1.72
N LEU A 148 14.90 -20.63 -0.55
CA LEU A 148 15.03 -19.94 0.73
C LEU A 148 16.44 -20.15 1.27
N ILE A 149 17.20 -19.09 1.42
CA ILE A 149 18.63 -19.09 1.80
C ILE A 149 18.76 -18.65 3.25
N GLU A 150 19.38 -19.48 4.08
CA GLU A 150 19.70 -19.10 5.45
C GLU A 150 20.89 -18.12 5.46
N TYR A 151 20.80 -17.08 6.30
CA TYR A 151 21.88 -16.10 6.48
C TYR A 151 21.99 -15.68 7.94
N ASP A 152 23.15 -15.18 8.32
CA ASP A 152 23.37 -14.60 9.64
C ASP A 152 23.90 -13.17 9.53
N LEU A 153 23.88 -12.46 10.64
CA LEU A 153 24.40 -11.10 10.76
C LEU A 153 25.83 -11.14 11.27
N ASN A 154 26.71 -10.34 10.67
CA ASN A 154 28.09 -10.17 11.15
C ASN A 154 28.14 -9.65 12.58
N LEU A 155 27.13 -8.88 13.00
CA LEU A 155 26.97 -8.37 14.36
C LEU A 155 25.54 -8.64 14.82
N PRO A 156 25.30 -9.73 15.57
CA PRO A 156 23.96 -10.05 16.07
C PRO A 156 23.55 -9.05 17.17
N PHE A 157 22.28 -8.60 17.08
CA PHE A 157 21.71 -7.80 18.16
C PHE A 157 21.24 -8.69 19.30
N TRP A 158 21.47 -8.24 20.54
CA TRP A 158 20.93 -8.86 21.75
C TRP A 158 19.38 -8.84 21.70
N SER A 159 18.77 -9.92 22.13
CA SER A 159 17.32 -10.06 22.32
C SER A 159 17.08 -11.11 23.41
N ASP A 160 17.28 -10.76 24.66
CA ASP A 160 16.97 -11.53 25.86
C ASP A 160 17.41 -13.02 25.81
N GLY A 161 18.61 -13.26 25.23
CA GLY A 161 19.14 -14.63 25.07
C GLY A 161 18.53 -15.47 23.96
N ALA A 162 17.53 -14.95 23.21
CA ALA A 162 16.88 -15.72 22.16
C ALA A 162 17.85 -16.20 21.08
N ILE A 163 17.72 -17.47 20.71
CA ILE A 163 18.35 -18.03 19.50
C ILE A 163 17.62 -17.48 18.29
N LYS A 164 18.37 -17.03 17.30
CA LYS A 164 17.80 -16.39 16.11
C LYS A 164 18.29 -17.07 14.86
N ARG A 165 17.36 -17.43 13.98
CA ARG A 165 17.65 -17.88 12.63
C ARG A 165 16.99 -16.98 11.62
N ARG A 166 17.57 -16.84 10.42
CA ARG A 166 17.08 -15.93 9.39
C ARG A 166 17.24 -16.55 8.04
N TRP A 167 16.23 -16.31 7.20
CA TRP A 167 16.25 -16.74 5.80
C TRP A 167 15.77 -15.62 4.91
N VAL A 168 16.28 -15.61 3.69
CA VAL A 168 15.84 -14.73 2.61
C VAL A 168 15.47 -15.57 1.40
N GLY A 169 14.29 -15.32 0.84
CA GLY A 169 13.84 -15.86 -0.44
C GLY A 169 13.75 -14.73 -1.46
N ILE A 170 14.47 -14.88 -2.56
CA ILE A 170 14.47 -13.93 -3.67
C ILE A 170 13.63 -14.52 -4.80
N PRO A 171 12.71 -13.77 -5.44
CA PRO A 171 11.93 -14.28 -6.57
C PRO A 171 12.83 -14.84 -7.68
N GLN A 172 12.35 -15.90 -8.33
CA GLN A 172 13.09 -16.51 -9.42
C GLN A 172 13.42 -15.50 -10.51
N ASN A 173 14.64 -15.54 -11.02
CA ASN A 173 15.17 -14.61 -12.04
C ASN A 173 15.28 -13.14 -11.59
N ALA A 174 15.13 -12.85 -10.31
CA ALA A 174 15.37 -11.51 -9.75
C ALA A 174 16.74 -11.44 -9.07
N THR A 175 17.26 -10.22 -8.95
CA THR A 175 18.56 -9.93 -8.32
C THR A 175 18.43 -8.84 -7.28
N VAL A 176 19.25 -8.91 -6.24
CA VAL A 176 19.42 -7.84 -5.26
C VAL A 176 20.45 -6.86 -5.79
N THR A 177 20.13 -5.59 -5.80
CA THR A 177 21.07 -4.54 -6.19
C THR A 177 21.92 -4.14 -5.01
N PHE A 178 23.23 -4.33 -5.13
CA PHE A 178 24.21 -3.92 -4.11
C PHE A 178 24.40 -2.41 -4.14
N SER A 179 24.54 -1.81 -2.96
CA SER A 179 24.98 -0.42 -2.77
C SER A 179 26.15 -0.39 -1.81
N ALA A 180 27.22 0.30 -2.20
CA ALA A 180 28.40 0.46 -1.35
C ALA A 180 28.20 1.51 -0.24
N THR A 181 27.25 2.43 -0.41
CA THR A 181 27.05 3.59 0.49
C THR A 181 25.64 3.71 1.05
N GLY A 182 24.72 2.85 0.61
CA GLY A 182 23.33 2.84 1.04
C GLY A 182 22.81 1.45 1.34
N GLY A 183 21.50 1.33 1.59
CA GLY A 183 20.82 0.04 1.72
C GLY A 183 20.82 -0.73 0.41
N TRP A 184 20.89 -2.05 0.48
CA TRP A 184 20.69 -2.91 -0.69
C TRP A 184 19.23 -2.85 -1.14
N VAL A 185 19.00 -2.86 -2.44
CA VAL A 185 17.64 -2.86 -3.00
C VAL A 185 17.24 -4.29 -3.32
N PHE A 186 16.25 -4.76 -2.59
CA PHE A 186 15.65 -6.08 -2.80
C PHE A 186 14.51 -5.99 -3.82
N PRO A 187 14.35 -6.99 -4.69
CA PRO A 187 13.26 -7.03 -5.65
C PRO A 187 11.90 -7.24 -4.95
N ILE A 188 10.84 -6.71 -5.54
CA ILE A 188 9.46 -6.94 -5.06
C ILE A 188 9.19 -8.44 -5.03
N GLY A 189 8.56 -8.91 -3.94
CA GLY A 189 8.31 -10.32 -3.70
C GLY A 189 9.44 -11.05 -2.94
N THR A 190 10.50 -10.33 -2.51
CA THR A 190 11.48 -10.88 -1.58
C THR A 190 10.81 -11.21 -0.25
N ILE A 191 11.08 -12.40 0.28
CA ILE A 191 10.60 -12.86 1.58
C ILE A 191 11.76 -12.86 2.56
N ILE A 192 11.56 -12.24 3.72
CA ILE A 192 12.50 -12.30 4.84
C ILE A 192 11.81 -13.02 6.00
N VAL A 193 12.43 -14.11 6.47
CA VAL A 193 11.95 -14.88 7.61
C VAL A 193 12.89 -14.66 8.79
N LYS A 194 12.33 -14.37 9.95
CA LYS A 194 13.04 -14.32 11.22
C LYS A 194 12.39 -15.30 12.18
N HIS A 195 13.18 -16.14 12.78
CA HIS A 195 12.79 -17.09 13.80
C HIS A 195 13.47 -16.75 15.11
N PHE A 196 12.73 -16.86 16.21
CA PHE A 196 13.21 -16.62 17.56
C PHE A 196 12.82 -17.83 18.41
N GLU A 197 13.79 -18.42 19.09
CA GLU A 197 13.58 -19.45 20.10
C GLU A 197 13.99 -18.86 21.45
N MET A 198 13.11 -19.01 22.43
CA MET A 198 13.35 -18.58 23.81
C MET A 198 13.12 -19.76 24.74
N GLU A 199 13.99 -19.93 25.71
CA GLU A 199 13.75 -20.86 26.81
C GLU A 199 12.56 -20.34 27.63
N LEU A 200 11.58 -21.20 27.85
CA LEU A 200 10.42 -20.91 28.70
C LEU A 200 10.76 -21.04 30.20
N THR A 201 11.80 -21.82 30.50
CA THR A 201 12.34 -22.01 31.87
C THR A 201 13.84 -21.95 31.75
N GLU A 202 14.49 -21.14 32.55
CA GLU A 202 15.95 -20.98 32.53
C GLU A 202 16.65 -22.33 32.72
N GLY A 203 17.53 -22.68 31.75
CA GLY A 203 18.26 -23.95 31.74
C GLY A 203 17.49 -25.14 31.17
N ASP A 204 16.28 -24.97 30.66
CA ASP A 204 15.53 -26.00 29.95
C ASP A 204 15.46 -25.67 28.45
N PRO A 205 16.20 -26.38 27.57
CA PRO A 205 16.24 -26.09 26.15
C PRO A 205 15.02 -26.56 25.35
N ASN A 206 13.93 -27.06 26.00
CA ASN A 206 12.71 -27.54 25.31
C ASN A 206 11.49 -26.70 25.61
#